data_b002830080513a3c5e23632b850bb578
#
_entry.id   b002830080513a3c5e23632b850bb578
#
_cell.length_a   1.000
_cell.length_b   1.000
_cell.length_c   1.000
_cell.angle_alpha   90.00
_cell.angle_beta   90.00
_cell.angle_gamma   90.00
#
_symmetry.space_group_name_H-M   'P 1'
#
loop_
_entity.id
_entity.type
_entity.pdbx_description
1 polymer ?
#
loop_
_entity_poly.entity_id
_entity_poly.type
_entity_poly.pdbx_seq_one_letter_code
_entity_poly.pdbx_strand_id
1 'polypeptide(L)'
;MARVGNISIGHIGFLTPGNYPDDDPLSGLEQTLQQLQYGENLGFDSAWVRQRHLEPGISSASAFLAAATQRTSRIELGTAVIPIGYESPYRLAEDLATVDILSRGRLNIGVSAGRP
;
A
#
# COMPACT_ATOMS: atom_id res chain seq x y z
N MET A 1 -2.18 20.24 9.97
CA MET A 1 -0.88 20.59 9.35
C MET A 1 0.18 20.67 10.44
N ALA A 2 1.26 19.93 10.28
CA ALA A 2 2.40 19.97 11.20
C ALA A 2 3.41 21.03 10.78
N ARG A 3 4.14 21.61 11.74
CA ARG A 3 5.22 22.57 11.46
C ARG A 3 6.52 22.13 12.09
N VAL A 4 7.61 22.27 11.35
CA VAL A 4 8.97 22.07 11.86
C VAL A 4 9.75 23.36 11.57
N GLY A 5 9.97 24.17 12.60
CA GLY A 5 10.52 25.53 12.43
C GLY A 5 9.59 26.38 11.58
N ASN A 6 10.14 26.93 10.47
CA ASN A 6 9.37 27.72 9.51
C ASN A 6 8.75 26.89 8.38
N ILE A 7 8.90 25.55 8.43
CA ILE A 7 8.40 24.64 7.40
C ILE A 7 7.02 24.13 7.80
N SER A 8 6.07 24.24 6.88
CA SER A 8 4.72 23.69 7.02
C SER A 8 4.64 22.36 6.27
N ILE A 9 4.25 21.29 6.97
CA ILE A 9 4.09 19.96 6.39
C ILE A 9 2.60 19.71 6.21
N GLY A 10 2.18 19.58 4.95
CA GLY A 10 0.77 19.37 4.60
C GLY A 10 0.36 17.90 4.44
N HIS A 11 1.32 16.99 4.27
CA HIS A 11 1.05 15.58 4.07
C HIS A 11 2.18 14.73 4.63
N ILE A 12 1.84 13.72 5.43
CA ILE A 12 2.80 12.75 5.97
C ILE A 12 2.29 11.35 5.67
N GLY A 13 3.11 10.57 4.96
CA GLY A 13 2.85 9.17 4.69
C GLY A 13 3.96 8.27 5.23
N PHE A 14 3.70 6.98 5.26
CA PHE A 14 4.70 5.97 5.59
C PHE A 14 4.68 4.84 4.57
N LEU A 15 5.80 4.16 4.46
CA LEU A 15 5.96 2.97 3.61
C LEU A 15 6.24 1.77 4.51
N THR A 16 5.51 0.69 4.27
CA THR A 16 5.83 -0.61 4.86
C THR A 16 6.21 -1.61 3.77
N PRO A 17 7.31 -2.38 3.97
CA PRO A 17 7.71 -3.39 3.01
C PRO A 17 6.75 -4.60 2.97
N GLY A 18 5.98 -4.82 4.03
CA GLY A 18 5.04 -5.94 4.10
C GLY A 18 5.70 -7.30 4.13
N ASN A 19 6.91 -7.38 4.68
CA ASN A 19 7.62 -8.66 4.82
C ASN A 19 6.97 -9.55 5.87
N TYR A 20 7.09 -10.86 5.68
CA TYR A 20 6.64 -11.85 6.66
C TYR A 20 7.64 -13.00 6.76
N PRO A 21 7.67 -13.74 7.88
CA PRO A 21 8.48 -14.95 7.98
C PRO A 21 7.90 -16.07 7.10
N ASP A 22 8.76 -16.89 6.53
CA ASP A 22 8.36 -17.97 5.60
C ASP A 22 7.37 -18.96 6.21
N ASP A 23 7.45 -19.17 7.52
CA ASP A 23 6.62 -20.14 8.24
C ASP A 23 5.27 -19.60 8.71
N ASP A 24 5.05 -18.27 8.60
CA ASP A 24 3.80 -17.67 9.05
C ASP A 24 3.41 -16.43 8.21
N PRO A 25 3.07 -16.64 6.93
CA PRO A 25 2.67 -15.51 6.07
C PRO A 25 1.38 -14.84 6.50
N LEU A 26 0.45 -15.57 7.09
CA LEU A 26 -0.83 -15.00 7.53
C LEU A 26 -0.63 -13.95 8.62
N SER A 27 0.12 -14.28 9.67
CA SER A 27 0.41 -13.33 10.74
C SER A 27 1.15 -12.09 10.22
N GLY A 28 2.09 -12.27 9.29
CA GLY A 28 2.85 -11.17 8.73
C GLY A 28 1.98 -10.21 7.91
N LEU A 29 1.10 -10.74 7.06
CA LEU A 29 0.16 -9.91 6.30
C LEU A 29 -0.86 -9.22 7.22
N GLU A 30 -1.37 -9.93 8.23
CA GLU A 30 -2.24 -9.32 9.24
C GLU A 30 -1.56 -8.19 9.99
N GLN A 31 -0.31 -8.37 10.41
CA GLN A 31 0.45 -7.30 11.05
C GLN A 31 0.58 -6.07 10.17
N THR A 32 0.81 -6.26 8.87
CA THR A 32 0.89 -5.13 7.94
C THR A 32 -0.46 -4.43 7.81
N LEU A 33 -1.56 -5.16 7.73
CA LEU A 33 -2.90 -4.55 7.75
C LEU A 33 -3.12 -3.74 9.04
N GLN A 34 -2.72 -4.28 10.19
CA GLN A 34 -2.80 -3.58 11.47
C GLN A 34 -1.93 -2.33 11.51
N GLN A 35 -0.75 -2.37 10.87
CA GLN A 35 0.09 -1.17 10.73
C GLN A 35 -0.63 -0.05 9.97
N LEU A 36 -1.34 -0.39 8.91
CA LEU A 36 -2.11 0.60 8.15
C LEU A 36 -3.24 1.19 8.99
N GLN A 37 -3.97 0.36 9.73
CA GLN A 37 -5.01 0.82 10.66
C GLN A 37 -4.42 1.70 11.76
N TYR A 38 -3.30 1.30 12.32
CA TYR A 38 -2.62 2.05 13.37
C TYR A 38 -2.13 3.41 12.85
N GLY A 39 -1.55 3.42 11.65
CA GLY A 39 -1.14 4.67 11.00
C GLY A 39 -2.31 5.62 10.76
N GLU A 40 -3.45 5.09 10.34
CA GLU A 40 -4.68 5.87 10.21
C GLU A 40 -5.10 6.49 11.55
N ASN A 41 -5.09 5.69 12.60
CA ASN A 41 -5.47 6.15 13.95
C ASN A 41 -4.50 7.20 14.50
N LEU A 42 -3.23 7.14 14.12
CA LEU A 42 -2.23 8.15 14.49
C LEU A 42 -2.34 9.45 13.68
N GLY A 43 -3.14 9.48 12.63
CA GLY A 43 -3.35 10.66 11.81
C GLY A 43 -2.43 10.77 10.59
N PHE A 44 -1.73 9.69 10.18
CA PHE A 44 -1.01 9.70 8.92
C PHE A 44 -1.98 9.92 7.75
N ASP A 45 -1.51 10.61 6.72
CA ASP A 45 -2.32 10.94 5.56
C ASP A 45 -2.32 9.82 4.53
N SER A 46 -1.23 9.06 4.42
CA SER A 46 -1.11 7.96 3.47
C SER A 46 -0.25 6.82 3.98
N ALA A 47 -0.57 5.62 3.50
CA ALA A 47 0.20 4.41 3.75
C ALA A 47 0.53 3.75 2.41
N TRP A 48 1.78 3.38 2.25
CA TRP A 48 2.32 2.87 1.00
C TRP A 48 2.88 1.48 1.20
N VAL A 49 2.64 0.59 0.22
CA VAL A 49 3.22 -0.76 0.21
C VAL A 49 4.03 -0.95 -1.05
N ARG A 50 5.04 -1.82 -0.97
CA ARG A 50 5.78 -2.24 -2.15
C ARG A 50 5.26 -3.58 -2.65
N GLN A 51 5.51 -3.89 -3.93
CA GLN A 51 5.26 -5.20 -4.50
C GLN A 51 6.58 -5.83 -4.92
N ARG A 52 6.85 -7.03 -4.42
CA ARG A 52 8.02 -7.82 -4.81
C ARG A 52 7.62 -9.25 -5.08
N HIS A 53 8.29 -9.84 -6.06
CA HIS A 53 8.00 -11.18 -6.51
C HIS A 53 9.02 -12.18 -5.97
N LEU A 54 8.55 -13.40 -5.68
CA LEU A 54 9.37 -14.53 -5.23
C LEU A 54 10.13 -14.25 -3.92
N GLU A 55 9.59 -13.37 -3.09
CA GLU A 55 10.12 -13.06 -1.76
C GLU A 55 8.99 -13.15 -0.73
N PRO A 56 9.32 -13.45 0.56
CA PRO A 56 8.33 -13.43 1.63
C PRO A 56 7.84 -12.01 1.91
N GLY A 57 6.69 -11.68 1.41
CA GLY A 57 6.11 -10.35 1.52
C GLY A 57 4.96 -10.14 0.56
N ILE A 58 4.56 -8.88 0.37
CA ILE A 58 3.47 -8.55 -0.53
C ILE A 58 3.95 -8.75 -1.97
N SER A 59 3.42 -9.77 -2.64
CA SER A 59 3.65 -10.04 -4.06
C SER A 59 2.50 -9.59 -4.95
N SER A 60 1.35 -9.29 -4.36
CA SER A 60 0.19 -8.71 -5.05
C SER A 60 -0.30 -7.50 -4.27
N ALA A 61 0.15 -6.32 -4.67
CA ALA A 61 -0.24 -5.09 -4.01
C ALA A 61 -1.74 -4.83 -4.14
N SER A 62 -2.34 -5.12 -5.30
CA SER A 62 -3.78 -4.92 -5.52
C SER A 62 -4.61 -5.78 -4.58
N ALA A 63 -4.28 -7.06 -4.45
CA ALA A 63 -5.01 -7.97 -3.54
C ALA A 63 -4.86 -7.52 -2.08
N PHE A 64 -3.65 -7.15 -1.67
CA PHE A 64 -3.41 -6.68 -0.30
C PHE A 64 -4.15 -5.37 -0.02
N LEU A 65 -4.07 -4.41 -0.93
CA LEU A 65 -4.74 -3.12 -0.77
C LEU A 65 -6.26 -3.25 -0.79
N ALA A 66 -6.82 -4.19 -1.56
CA ALA A 66 -8.26 -4.48 -1.49
C ALA A 66 -8.69 -4.84 -0.06
N ALA A 67 -7.93 -5.68 0.62
CA ALA A 67 -8.18 -5.98 2.04
C ALA A 67 -8.03 -4.73 2.91
N ALA A 68 -6.98 -3.94 2.67
CA ALA A 68 -6.73 -2.72 3.44
C ALA A 68 -7.85 -1.68 3.30
N THR A 69 -8.51 -1.61 2.15
CA THR A 69 -9.65 -0.69 1.95
C THR A 69 -10.77 -0.94 2.92
N GLN A 70 -10.96 -2.19 3.35
CA GLN A 70 -12.02 -2.61 4.27
C GLN A 70 -11.61 -2.51 5.74
N ARG A 71 -10.34 -2.24 6.00
CA ARG A 71 -9.77 -2.04 7.34
C ARG A 71 -9.54 -0.57 7.68
N THR A 72 -9.67 0.30 6.70
CA THR A 72 -9.41 1.74 6.83
C THR A 72 -10.57 2.53 6.25
N SER A 73 -10.67 3.80 6.58
CA SER A 73 -11.77 4.67 6.11
C SER A 73 -11.32 5.99 5.51
N ARG A 74 -10.18 6.52 5.94
CA ARG A 74 -9.72 7.87 5.58
C ARG A 74 -8.36 7.89 4.90
N ILE A 75 -7.42 7.08 5.42
CA ILE A 75 -6.03 7.11 4.96
C ILE A 75 -5.94 6.76 3.47
N GLU A 76 -5.15 7.52 2.73
CA GLU A 76 -4.84 7.18 1.35
C GLU A 76 -3.95 5.95 1.31
N LEU A 77 -4.20 5.09 0.35
CA LEU A 77 -3.47 3.83 0.15
C LEU A 77 -2.69 3.91 -1.14
N GLY A 78 -1.45 3.46 -1.13
CA GLY A 78 -0.61 3.58 -2.32
C GLY A 78 0.35 2.43 -2.54
N THR A 79 0.88 2.39 -3.74
CA THR A 79 1.94 1.45 -4.14
C THR A 79 3.25 2.20 -4.40
N ALA A 80 4.32 1.70 -3.81
CA ALA A 80 5.65 2.27 -3.99
C ALA A 80 6.70 1.14 -4.08
N VAL A 81 6.73 0.46 -5.19
CA VAL A 81 5.95 0.66 -6.42
C VAL A 81 5.54 -0.72 -6.98
N ILE A 82 4.66 -0.75 -8.01
CA ILE A 82 4.38 -1.96 -8.76
C ILE A 82 5.38 -2.05 -9.92
N PRO A 83 6.19 -3.13 -10.01
CA PRO A 83 7.05 -3.36 -11.18
C PRO A 83 6.19 -3.87 -12.35
N ILE A 84 5.83 -2.97 -13.26
CA ILE A 84 4.85 -3.24 -14.32
C ILE A 84 5.29 -4.29 -15.35
N GLY A 85 6.58 -4.59 -15.41
CA GLY A 85 7.09 -5.63 -16.31
C GLY A 85 6.55 -7.05 -16.02
N TYR A 86 6.05 -7.28 -14.81
CA TYR A 86 5.45 -8.55 -14.41
C TYR A 86 3.92 -8.57 -14.58
N GLU A 87 3.32 -7.48 -15.06
CA GLU A 87 1.88 -7.31 -15.06
C GLU A 87 1.28 -7.36 -16.46
N SER A 88 0.08 -7.90 -16.56
CA SER A 88 -0.77 -7.68 -17.73
C SER A 88 -1.43 -6.31 -17.59
N PRO A 89 -1.28 -5.39 -18.55
CA PRO A 89 -1.83 -4.04 -18.42
C PRO A 89 -3.35 -4.02 -18.18
N TYR A 90 -4.09 -4.87 -18.87
CA TYR A 90 -5.54 -4.97 -18.71
C TYR A 90 -5.92 -5.44 -17.32
N ARG A 91 -5.29 -6.51 -16.83
CA ARG A 91 -5.59 -7.05 -15.51
C ARG A 91 -5.20 -6.07 -14.42
N LEU A 92 -4.04 -5.45 -14.55
CA LEU A 92 -3.61 -4.45 -13.58
C LEU A 92 -4.58 -3.28 -13.50
N ALA A 93 -5.01 -2.77 -14.65
CA ALA A 93 -5.98 -1.67 -14.71
C ALA A 93 -7.31 -2.05 -14.04
N GLU A 94 -7.83 -3.24 -14.31
CA GLU A 94 -9.07 -3.73 -13.72
C GLU A 94 -8.95 -3.94 -12.22
N ASP A 95 -7.86 -4.56 -11.77
CA ASP A 95 -7.61 -4.82 -10.35
C ASP A 95 -7.50 -3.50 -9.58
N LEU A 96 -6.72 -2.56 -10.09
CA LEU A 96 -6.53 -1.26 -9.42
C LEU A 96 -7.80 -0.41 -9.46
N ALA A 97 -8.57 -0.45 -10.54
CA ALA A 97 -9.86 0.23 -10.59
C ALA A 97 -10.83 -0.32 -9.54
N THR A 98 -10.85 -1.63 -9.36
CA THR A 98 -11.66 -2.27 -8.33
C THR A 98 -11.23 -1.83 -6.93
N VAL A 99 -9.93 -1.80 -6.66
CA VAL A 99 -9.40 -1.31 -5.38
C VAL A 99 -9.76 0.16 -5.16
N ASP A 100 -9.66 0.98 -6.19
CA ASP A 100 -10.00 2.40 -6.08
C ASP A 100 -11.47 2.62 -5.71
N ILE A 101 -12.35 1.87 -6.35
CA ILE A 101 -13.79 1.90 -6.03
C ILE A 101 -14.03 1.46 -4.58
N LEU A 102 -13.42 0.35 -4.15
CA LEU A 102 -13.57 -0.17 -2.80
C LEU A 102 -13.01 0.80 -1.76
N SER A 103 -11.96 1.53 -2.10
CA SER A 103 -11.35 2.53 -1.23
C SER A 103 -12.09 3.86 -1.21
N ARG A 104 -13.08 4.03 -2.07
CA ARG A 104 -13.79 5.31 -2.29
C ARG A 104 -12.85 6.41 -2.78
N GLY A 105 -11.98 6.07 -3.73
CA GLY A 105 -11.09 7.04 -4.37
C GLY A 105 -9.83 7.38 -3.57
N ARG A 106 -9.41 6.52 -2.64
CA ARG A 106 -8.21 6.75 -1.80
C ARG A 106 -6.94 6.10 -2.36
N LEU A 107 -6.99 5.49 -3.55
CA LEU A 107 -5.86 4.77 -4.11
C LEU A 107 -4.92 5.70 -4.87
N ASN A 108 -3.63 5.60 -4.57
CA ASN A 108 -2.53 6.24 -5.30
C ASN A 108 -1.61 5.16 -5.87
N ILE A 109 -1.29 5.26 -7.15
CA ILE A 109 -0.56 4.22 -7.85
C ILE A 109 0.82 4.70 -8.25
N GLY A 110 1.85 4.07 -7.68
CA GLY A 110 3.23 4.22 -8.12
C GLY A 110 3.66 2.98 -8.89
N VAL A 111 4.30 3.19 -10.04
CA VAL A 111 4.80 2.12 -10.90
C VAL A 111 6.25 2.36 -11.28
N SER A 112 6.94 1.30 -11.65
CA SER A 112 8.30 1.36 -12.18
C SER A 112 8.51 0.30 -13.25
N ALA A 113 9.60 0.42 -14.00
CA ALA A 113 9.99 -0.64 -14.94
C ALA A 113 10.42 -1.94 -14.24
N GLY A 114 10.72 -1.86 -12.95
CA GLY A 114 11.28 -2.96 -12.19
C GLY A 114 12.80 -3.07 -12.35
N ARG A 115 13.34 -4.15 -11.79
CA ARG A 115 14.76 -4.47 -11.97
C ARG A 115 14.96 -5.29 -13.25
N PRO A 116 16.12 -5.15 -13.90
CA PRO A 116 16.46 -5.99 -15.05
C PRO A 116 16.54 -7.46 -14.66
#